data_6e024d46c00e8685c63f94aabb47f4c8
#
_entry.id   6e024d46c00e8685c63f94aabb47f4c8
#
_cell.length_a   1.000
_cell.length_b   1.000
_cell.length_c   1.000
_cell.angle_alpha   90.00
_cell.angle_beta   90.00
_cell.angle_gamma   90.00
#
_symmetry.space_group_name_H-M   'P 1'
#
loop_
_entity.id
_entity.type
_entity.pdbx_description
1 polymer ?
#
loop_
_entity_poly.entity_id
_entity_poly.type
_entity_poly.pdbx_seq_one_letter_code
_entity_poly.pdbx_strand_id
1 'polypeptide(L)'
;MSFRACRGISYIFLLLLTSCELPFDLKTLGDRDMLKLYCEVVSGDTTVLDMDVLVPVGYHERTPVKVGPEDVVMTVDGKEVEIRVAADDDPNLEPGTLYVRENFPAGSQMCIKASVEVADPIEAKTVMPLHLDDYRLEMQLTDIVSGSYNGDNVRDMVRARLVLPDVAEGTHVGIQYVVRHKTDSCGVMLFDEQVLQAVYDVTEFSSDGNLVAGVDFSNLTRLGATLTYVWNATDEYEFLFRHLTDSVSEWKDENGETVTWSSDYHFKFRIFALSEEYYQYHSRTTNEFFELGMASPSYTYTNVHGGTGMFGAISVAETPWMDDDLFGSDRTAGKEEK
;
A
#
# COMPACT_ATOMS: atom_id res chain seq x y z
N MET A 1 54.57 -33.27 -22.38
CA MET A 1 53.64 -32.71 -21.38
C MET A 1 52.22 -32.71 -21.94
N SER A 2 51.34 -33.21 -21.20
CA SER A 2 50.12 -33.97 -21.52
C SER A 2 48.93 -33.14 -22.05
N PHE A 3 48.45 -33.52 -23.23
CA PHE A 3 47.23 -33.02 -23.91
C PHE A 3 45.90 -33.55 -23.30
N ARG A 4 45.91 -34.05 -22.07
CA ARG A 4 44.72 -34.69 -21.45
C ARG A 4 43.84 -33.76 -20.58
N ALA A 5 44.27 -32.53 -20.30
CA ALA A 5 43.53 -31.62 -19.42
C ALA A 5 42.44 -30.82 -20.13
N CYS A 6 42.46 -30.63 -21.45
CA CYS A 6 41.50 -29.81 -22.16
C CYS A 6 40.17 -30.52 -22.52
N ARG A 7 40.10 -31.86 -22.46
CA ARG A 7 38.85 -32.58 -22.78
C ARG A 7 37.78 -32.54 -21.66
N GLY A 8 38.20 -32.43 -20.38
CA GLY A 8 37.30 -32.37 -19.25
C GLY A 8 36.52 -31.07 -19.14
N ILE A 9 37.14 -29.95 -19.50
CA ILE A 9 36.53 -28.61 -19.41
C ILE A 9 35.41 -28.42 -20.45
N SER A 10 35.60 -29.03 -21.65
CA SER A 10 34.63 -28.93 -22.75
C SER A 10 33.29 -29.66 -22.41
N TYR A 11 33.35 -30.75 -21.68
CA TYR A 11 32.15 -31.47 -21.27
C TYR A 11 31.38 -30.77 -20.14
N ILE A 12 32.06 -30.08 -19.23
CA ILE A 12 31.45 -29.29 -18.16
C ILE A 12 30.73 -28.06 -18.77
N PHE A 13 31.33 -27.45 -19.79
CA PHE A 13 30.68 -26.33 -20.50
C PHE A 13 29.45 -26.75 -21.33
N LEU A 14 29.46 -27.98 -21.87
CA LEU A 14 28.34 -28.51 -22.62
C LEU A 14 27.15 -28.92 -21.71
N LEU A 15 27.44 -29.31 -20.44
CA LEU A 15 26.41 -29.62 -19.46
C LEU A 15 25.76 -28.36 -18.84
N LEU A 16 26.42 -27.22 -18.88
CA LEU A 16 25.87 -25.94 -18.44
C LEU A 16 24.94 -25.30 -19.47
N LEU A 17 24.93 -25.78 -20.72
CA LEU A 17 24.04 -25.33 -21.79
C LEU A 17 22.73 -26.12 -21.87
N THR A 18 22.55 -27.16 -21.07
CA THR A 18 21.22 -27.71 -20.83
C THR A 18 20.52 -26.85 -19.78
N SER A 19 20.37 -25.55 -20.09
CA SER A 19 19.35 -24.73 -19.49
C SER A 19 18.04 -25.49 -19.65
N CYS A 20 17.43 -25.88 -18.55
CA CYS A 20 16.07 -26.39 -18.53
C CYS A 20 15.18 -25.33 -19.19
N GLU A 21 14.98 -25.39 -20.48
CA GLU A 21 13.77 -24.91 -21.10
C GLU A 21 12.65 -25.81 -20.51
N LEU A 22 12.11 -25.41 -19.36
CA LEU A 22 10.79 -25.90 -18.99
C LEU A 22 9.88 -25.41 -20.11
N PRO A 23 9.36 -26.29 -20.96
CA PRO A 23 8.41 -25.88 -21.97
C PRO A 23 7.21 -25.30 -21.21
N PHE A 24 7.10 -24.00 -21.22
CA PHE A 24 5.91 -23.32 -20.73
C PHE A 24 4.82 -23.62 -21.77
N ASP A 25 4.03 -24.65 -21.49
CA ASP A 25 2.95 -25.05 -22.36
C ASP A 25 1.79 -24.06 -22.18
N LEU A 26 1.78 -23.03 -23.03
CA LEU A 26 0.69 -22.04 -23.10
C LEU A 26 -0.68 -22.68 -23.34
N LYS A 27 -0.71 -23.95 -23.81
CA LYS A 27 -1.95 -24.72 -24.00
C LYS A 27 -2.57 -25.18 -22.67
N THR A 28 -1.84 -25.14 -21.57
CA THR A 28 -2.40 -25.44 -20.24
C THR A 28 -3.13 -24.24 -19.61
N LEU A 29 -2.91 -23.05 -20.10
CA LEU A 29 -3.80 -21.89 -19.86
C LEU A 29 -4.99 -22.16 -20.85
N GLY A 30 -6.05 -22.73 -20.32
CA GLY A 30 -7.18 -23.25 -21.12
C GLY A 30 -7.62 -22.28 -22.22
N ASP A 31 -8.17 -22.86 -23.32
CA ASP A 31 -8.74 -22.12 -24.47
C ASP A 31 -10.00 -21.27 -24.06
N ARG A 32 -10.27 -21.12 -22.80
CA ARG A 32 -11.46 -20.42 -22.26
C ARG A 32 -11.11 -19.06 -21.74
N ASP A 33 -12.04 -18.15 -21.93
CA ASP A 33 -12.01 -16.85 -21.29
C ASP A 33 -12.11 -17.00 -19.77
N MET A 34 -11.52 -16.09 -19.02
CA MET A 34 -11.45 -16.13 -17.56
C MET A 34 -12.01 -14.83 -16.98
N LEU A 35 -12.83 -14.92 -15.95
CA LEU A 35 -13.24 -13.75 -15.18
C LEU A 35 -12.12 -13.28 -14.26
N LYS A 36 -11.82 -11.99 -14.31
CA LYS A 36 -11.00 -11.26 -13.36
C LYS A 36 -11.92 -10.49 -12.44
N LEU A 37 -11.68 -10.56 -11.14
CA LEU A 37 -12.33 -9.73 -10.12
C LEU A 37 -11.28 -8.99 -9.31
N TYR A 38 -11.35 -7.68 -9.26
CA TYR A 38 -10.64 -6.89 -8.27
C TYR A 38 -11.67 -6.06 -7.49
N CYS A 39 -11.80 -6.35 -6.21
CA CYS A 39 -12.77 -5.68 -5.36
C CYS A 39 -12.16 -5.49 -3.97
N GLU A 40 -12.07 -4.23 -3.58
CA GLU A 40 -11.62 -3.78 -2.28
C GLU A 40 -12.81 -3.19 -1.53
N VAL A 41 -13.27 -3.88 -0.50
CA VAL A 41 -14.39 -3.43 0.33
C VAL A 41 -13.87 -2.50 1.40
N VAL A 42 -14.35 -1.25 1.38
CA VAL A 42 -14.07 -0.25 2.42
C VAL A 42 -15.35 0.02 3.20
N SER A 43 -15.31 -0.13 4.51
CA SER A 43 -16.50 0.12 5.34
C SER A 43 -16.93 1.58 5.26
N GLY A 44 -18.23 1.81 4.98
CA GLY A 44 -18.83 3.15 4.93
C GLY A 44 -18.56 3.94 3.66
N ASP A 45 -17.91 3.34 2.65
CA ASP A 45 -17.58 3.97 1.36
C ASP A 45 -18.21 3.22 0.19
N THR A 46 -18.04 3.76 -1.01
CA THR A 46 -18.44 3.12 -2.26
C THR A 46 -17.45 2.01 -2.60
N THR A 47 -17.93 0.78 -2.63
CA THR A 47 -17.15 -0.39 -3.06
C THR A 47 -17.31 -0.59 -4.55
N VAL A 48 -16.21 -0.50 -5.29
CA VAL A 48 -16.17 -0.74 -6.75
C VAL A 48 -15.89 -2.21 -7.01
N LEU A 49 -16.63 -2.81 -7.94
CA LEU A 49 -16.39 -4.14 -8.46
C LEU A 49 -15.73 -4.01 -9.85
N ASP A 50 -14.40 -4.04 -9.88
CA ASP A 50 -13.66 -4.07 -11.14
C ASP A 50 -13.65 -5.49 -11.69
N MET A 51 -14.44 -5.73 -12.72
CA MET A 51 -14.63 -7.05 -13.33
C MET A 51 -14.41 -7.01 -14.82
N ASP A 52 -13.53 -7.88 -15.28
CA ASP A 52 -13.18 -8.02 -16.69
C ASP A 52 -13.24 -9.48 -17.13
N VAL A 53 -13.49 -9.68 -18.41
CA VAL A 53 -13.29 -10.96 -19.08
C VAL A 53 -11.92 -10.95 -19.75
N LEU A 54 -10.99 -11.74 -19.21
CA LEU A 54 -9.66 -11.94 -19.79
C LEU A 54 -9.74 -12.96 -20.92
N VAL A 55 -9.30 -12.54 -22.12
CA VAL A 55 -9.23 -13.38 -23.31
C VAL A 55 -7.81 -13.94 -23.45
N PRO A 56 -7.61 -15.24 -23.72
CA PRO A 56 -6.30 -15.83 -23.91
C PRO A 56 -5.51 -15.13 -25.03
N VAL A 57 -4.19 -15.06 -24.87
CA VAL A 57 -3.28 -14.45 -25.86
C VAL A 57 -3.42 -15.17 -27.21
N GLY A 58 -3.72 -14.41 -28.27
CA GLY A 58 -3.90 -14.94 -29.63
C GLY A 58 -5.33 -14.83 -30.16
N TYR A 59 -6.29 -14.48 -29.32
CA TYR A 59 -7.70 -14.32 -29.72
C TYR A 59 -8.13 -12.84 -29.79
N HIS A 60 -7.36 -12.01 -30.46
CA HIS A 60 -7.54 -10.55 -30.47
C HIS A 60 -8.79 -10.01 -31.21
N GLU A 61 -9.53 -10.88 -31.90
CA GLU A 61 -10.69 -10.45 -32.70
C GLU A 61 -12.05 -10.54 -31.97
N ARG A 62 -12.06 -10.94 -30.69
CA ARG A 62 -13.31 -11.04 -29.95
C ARG A 62 -13.72 -9.70 -29.39
N THR A 63 -14.99 -9.36 -29.53
CA THR A 63 -15.57 -8.19 -28.82
C THR A 63 -15.51 -8.43 -27.31
N PRO A 64 -14.98 -7.49 -26.53
CA PRO A 64 -14.97 -7.62 -25.08
C PRO A 64 -16.39 -7.82 -24.54
N VAL A 65 -16.59 -8.86 -23.75
CA VAL A 65 -17.85 -9.09 -23.05
C VAL A 65 -17.83 -8.20 -21.79
N LYS A 66 -18.84 -7.36 -21.63
CA LYS A 66 -19.03 -6.59 -20.41
C LYS A 66 -19.78 -7.43 -19.39
N VAL A 67 -19.33 -7.39 -18.15
CA VAL A 67 -20.04 -7.96 -17.01
C VAL A 67 -21.13 -6.95 -16.57
N GLY A 68 -22.37 -7.40 -16.56
CA GLY A 68 -23.52 -6.59 -16.11
C GLY A 68 -23.87 -6.86 -14.63
N PRO A 69 -24.72 -6.03 -14.02
CA PRO A 69 -25.19 -6.26 -12.64
C PRO A 69 -26.01 -7.55 -12.51
N GLU A 70 -26.63 -8.02 -13.60
CA GLU A 70 -27.37 -9.28 -13.66
C GLU A 70 -26.46 -10.53 -13.62
N ASP A 71 -25.18 -10.36 -13.97
CA ASP A 71 -24.20 -11.44 -13.97
C ASP A 71 -23.53 -11.65 -12.59
N VAL A 72 -23.78 -10.74 -11.65
CA VAL A 72 -23.05 -10.67 -10.37
C VAL A 72 -24.01 -10.69 -9.19
N VAL A 73 -23.72 -11.51 -8.20
CA VAL A 73 -24.42 -11.53 -6.92
C VAL A 73 -23.44 -11.32 -5.79
N MET A 74 -23.66 -10.31 -4.99
CA MET A 74 -22.90 -10.08 -3.74
C MET A 74 -23.80 -10.33 -2.54
N THR A 75 -23.29 -11.03 -1.55
CA THR A 75 -23.99 -11.28 -0.28
C THR A 75 -23.15 -10.84 0.91
N VAL A 76 -23.85 -10.35 1.95
CA VAL A 76 -23.28 -10.04 3.28
C VAL A 76 -24.06 -10.84 4.31
N ASP A 77 -23.41 -11.71 5.06
CA ASP A 77 -24.03 -12.66 6.01
C ASP A 77 -25.19 -13.44 5.39
N GLY A 78 -25.03 -13.83 4.11
CA GLY A 78 -25.99 -14.58 3.34
C GLY A 78 -27.18 -13.79 2.79
N LYS A 79 -27.21 -12.46 2.99
CA LYS A 79 -28.22 -11.56 2.41
C LYS A 79 -27.66 -10.87 1.18
N GLU A 80 -28.41 -10.87 0.09
CA GLU A 80 -28.02 -10.14 -1.11
C GLU A 80 -28.01 -8.64 -0.89
N VAL A 81 -27.01 -7.97 -1.46
CA VAL A 81 -26.88 -6.51 -1.52
C VAL A 81 -27.08 -6.02 -2.95
N GLU A 82 -27.61 -4.82 -3.09
CA GLU A 82 -27.91 -4.23 -4.40
C GLU A 82 -26.62 -3.80 -5.11
N ILE A 83 -26.36 -4.38 -6.27
CA ILE A 83 -25.30 -3.96 -7.18
C ILE A 83 -25.87 -2.90 -8.11
N ARG A 84 -25.19 -1.76 -8.19
CA ARG A 84 -25.59 -0.61 -9.00
C ARG A 84 -24.58 -0.38 -10.13
N VAL A 85 -25.01 0.34 -11.13
CA VAL A 85 -24.21 0.76 -12.28
C VAL A 85 -24.05 2.28 -12.22
N ALA A 86 -22.85 2.78 -12.32
CA ALA A 86 -22.57 4.21 -12.36
C ALA A 86 -23.19 4.83 -13.62
N ALA A 87 -23.91 5.92 -13.42
CA ALA A 87 -24.52 6.70 -14.50
C ALA A 87 -23.47 7.54 -15.24
N ASP A 88 -23.83 8.00 -16.45
CA ASP A 88 -22.92 8.80 -17.29
C ASP A 88 -22.53 10.15 -16.67
N ASP A 89 -23.29 10.62 -15.69
CA ASP A 89 -23.10 11.89 -14.99
C ASP A 89 -22.62 11.71 -13.54
N ASP A 90 -22.22 10.52 -13.10
CA ASP A 90 -21.66 10.30 -11.76
C ASP A 90 -20.31 11.04 -11.66
N PRO A 91 -20.14 11.97 -10.69
CA PRO A 91 -18.92 12.75 -10.58
C PRO A 91 -17.70 11.97 -10.08
N ASN A 92 -17.91 10.78 -9.50
CA ASN A 92 -16.87 10.02 -8.80
C ASN A 92 -16.56 8.66 -9.41
N LEU A 93 -17.42 8.17 -10.29
CA LEU A 93 -17.28 6.85 -10.91
C LEU A 93 -17.32 6.95 -12.43
N GLU A 94 -16.54 6.12 -13.10
CA GLU A 94 -16.61 6.01 -14.55
C GLU A 94 -17.94 5.37 -14.98
N PRO A 95 -18.54 5.85 -16.07
CA PRO A 95 -19.80 5.31 -16.58
C PRO A 95 -19.76 3.80 -16.80
N GLY A 96 -20.76 3.12 -16.29
CA GLY A 96 -20.87 1.67 -16.40
C GLY A 96 -20.08 0.86 -15.36
N THR A 97 -19.42 1.53 -14.41
CA THR A 97 -18.76 0.86 -13.28
C THR A 97 -19.78 0.21 -12.36
N LEU A 98 -19.55 -1.06 -12.00
CA LEU A 98 -20.35 -1.77 -11.00
C LEU A 98 -19.92 -1.36 -9.61
N TYR A 99 -20.86 -1.03 -8.72
CA TYR A 99 -20.55 -0.65 -7.36
C TYR A 99 -21.64 -1.03 -6.37
N VAL A 100 -21.27 -1.06 -5.09
CA VAL A 100 -22.15 -1.26 -3.93
C VAL A 100 -21.94 -0.10 -2.96
N ARG A 101 -23.02 0.39 -2.36
CA ARG A 101 -22.98 1.39 -1.27
C ARG A 101 -23.71 0.81 -0.06
N GLU A 102 -22.97 0.16 0.79
CA GLU A 102 -23.47 -0.48 1.99
C GLU A 102 -22.52 -0.23 3.17
N ASN A 103 -23.06 -0.27 4.38
CA ASN A 103 -22.23 -0.29 5.57
C ASN A 103 -21.99 -1.77 5.95
N PHE A 104 -20.74 -2.19 5.89
CA PHE A 104 -20.35 -3.57 6.19
C PHE A 104 -19.93 -3.67 7.66
N PRO A 105 -20.73 -4.36 8.52
CA PRO A 105 -20.37 -4.54 9.92
C PRO A 105 -19.05 -5.32 10.09
N ALA A 106 -18.29 -5.01 11.12
CA ALA A 106 -17.10 -5.78 11.48
C ALA A 106 -17.44 -7.26 11.68
N GLY A 107 -16.61 -8.14 11.13
CA GLY A 107 -16.79 -9.60 11.20
C GLY A 107 -17.82 -10.16 10.22
N SER A 108 -18.52 -9.31 9.42
CA SER A 108 -19.47 -9.82 8.43
C SER A 108 -18.77 -10.62 7.33
N GLN A 109 -19.38 -11.73 6.95
CA GLN A 109 -18.89 -12.57 5.88
C GLN A 109 -19.45 -12.10 4.54
N MET A 110 -18.57 -11.81 3.61
CA MET A 110 -18.93 -11.33 2.28
C MET A 110 -18.58 -12.38 1.24
N CYS A 111 -19.47 -12.55 0.25
CA CYS A 111 -19.25 -13.46 -0.86
C CYS A 111 -19.72 -12.79 -2.16
N ILE A 112 -18.88 -12.88 -3.20
CA ILE A 112 -19.23 -12.49 -4.56
C ILE A 112 -19.26 -13.75 -5.43
N LYS A 113 -20.29 -13.84 -6.26
CA LYS A 113 -20.40 -14.83 -7.34
C LYS A 113 -20.68 -14.10 -8.64
N ALA A 114 -20.00 -14.49 -9.69
CA ALA A 114 -20.31 -13.97 -11.02
C ALA A 114 -20.29 -15.08 -12.07
N SER A 115 -21.11 -14.92 -13.10
CA SER A 115 -21.20 -15.89 -14.17
C SER A 115 -21.57 -15.20 -15.48
N VAL A 116 -20.73 -15.37 -16.48
CA VAL A 116 -20.96 -14.94 -17.86
C VAL A 116 -20.90 -16.14 -18.80
N GLU A 117 -21.58 -16.07 -19.95
CA GLU A 117 -21.68 -17.21 -20.86
C GLU A 117 -20.31 -17.72 -21.39
N VAL A 118 -19.33 -16.81 -21.51
CA VAL A 118 -18.05 -17.09 -22.17
C VAL A 118 -16.95 -17.58 -21.22
N ALA A 119 -17.13 -17.47 -19.91
CA ALA A 119 -16.13 -17.83 -18.90
C ALA A 119 -16.71 -18.76 -17.83
N ASP A 120 -15.84 -19.49 -17.14
CA ASP A 120 -16.27 -20.28 -15.99
C ASP A 120 -16.76 -19.35 -14.86
N PRO A 121 -17.80 -19.75 -14.09
CA PRO A 121 -18.30 -18.95 -12.99
C PRO A 121 -17.27 -18.83 -11.88
N ILE A 122 -17.27 -17.66 -11.21
CA ILE A 122 -16.38 -17.38 -10.09
C ILE A 122 -17.11 -17.30 -8.77
N GLU A 123 -16.39 -17.62 -7.70
CA GLU A 123 -16.79 -17.37 -6.31
C GLU A 123 -15.58 -16.86 -5.53
N ALA A 124 -15.76 -15.75 -4.78
CA ALA A 124 -14.76 -15.20 -3.88
C ALA A 124 -15.39 -14.84 -2.54
N LYS A 125 -14.62 -14.98 -1.46
CA LYS A 125 -15.06 -14.71 -0.08
C LYS A 125 -14.02 -13.89 0.65
N THR A 126 -14.50 -13.03 1.54
CA THR A 126 -13.68 -12.27 2.49
C THR A 126 -14.49 -11.97 3.75
N VAL A 127 -13.82 -11.49 4.79
CA VAL A 127 -14.44 -11.08 6.04
C VAL A 127 -14.09 -9.63 6.29
N MET A 128 -15.10 -8.82 6.65
CA MET A 128 -14.87 -7.42 7.04
C MET A 128 -14.00 -7.38 8.30
N PRO A 129 -12.84 -6.72 8.30
CA PRO A 129 -12.02 -6.59 9.50
C PRO A 129 -12.77 -5.81 10.59
N LEU A 130 -12.20 -5.83 11.81
CA LEU A 130 -12.75 -5.01 12.90
C LEU A 130 -12.71 -3.53 12.52
N HIS A 131 -13.67 -2.76 13.04
CA HIS A 131 -13.64 -1.31 12.93
C HIS A 131 -12.65 -0.75 13.97
N LEU A 132 -11.87 0.23 13.55
CA LEU A 132 -10.82 0.85 14.38
C LEU A 132 -11.35 2.15 15.01
N ASP A 133 -12.50 2.08 15.69
CA ASP A 133 -13.15 3.26 16.28
C ASP A 133 -12.42 3.76 17.53
N ASP A 134 -11.80 2.84 18.27
CA ASP A 134 -11.09 3.09 19.51
C ASP A 134 -9.58 2.85 19.29
N TYR A 135 -8.84 3.88 18.92
CA TYR A 135 -7.39 3.84 18.90
C TYR A 135 -6.80 4.92 19.81
N ARG A 136 -5.62 4.64 20.34
CA ARG A 136 -4.81 5.60 21.07
C ARG A 136 -3.43 5.68 20.45
N LEU A 137 -3.04 6.89 20.07
CA LEU A 137 -1.75 7.16 19.48
C LEU A 137 -0.93 8.02 20.46
N GLU A 138 0.20 7.48 20.93
CA GLU A 138 1.17 8.18 21.77
C GLU A 138 2.39 8.51 20.91
N MET A 139 2.90 9.75 21.02
CA MET A 139 4.02 10.20 20.20
C MET A 139 5.05 10.89 21.08
N GLN A 140 6.33 10.67 20.80
CA GLN A 140 7.44 11.27 21.50
C GLN A 140 8.58 11.59 20.54
N LEU A 141 9.08 12.83 20.62
CA LEU A 141 10.30 13.21 19.92
C LEU A 141 11.47 12.39 20.45
N THR A 142 12.32 11.90 19.56
CA THR A 142 13.49 11.09 19.93
C THR A 142 14.77 11.92 19.84
N ASP A 143 15.86 11.38 20.42
CA ASP A 143 17.22 11.94 20.26
C ASP A 143 17.92 11.43 18.97
N ILE A 144 17.20 10.71 18.13
CA ILE A 144 17.74 10.16 16.89
C ILE A 144 18.06 11.31 15.93
N VAL A 145 19.30 11.31 15.44
CA VAL A 145 19.75 12.26 14.42
C VAL A 145 19.41 11.73 13.04
N SER A 146 18.47 12.38 12.35
CA SER A 146 18.04 11.99 11.00
C SER A 146 18.96 12.51 9.89
N GLY A 147 19.79 13.49 10.18
CA GLY A 147 20.68 14.13 9.23
C GLY A 147 21.48 15.28 9.81
N SER A 148 22.19 16.00 8.95
CA SER A 148 22.91 17.22 9.32
C SER A 148 22.57 18.33 8.32
N TYR A 149 22.24 19.50 8.82
CA TYR A 149 22.01 20.70 8.03
C TYR A 149 22.90 21.85 8.54
N ASN A 150 23.71 22.42 7.66
CA ASN A 150 24.68 23.48 8.01
C ASN A 150 25.64 23.13 9.17
N GLY A 151 25.92 21.83 9.40
CA GLY A 151 26.77 21.36 10.48
C GLY A 151 26.05 21.06 11.79
N ASP A 152 24.77 21.36 11.88
CA ASP A 152 23.94 21.05 13.04
C ASP A 152 23.22 19.70 12.83
N ASN A 153 23.14 18.90 13.86
CA ASN A 153 22.41 17.65 13.86
C ASN A 153 20.90 17.92 13.84
N VAL A 154 20.20 17.31 12.88
CA VAL A 154 18.75 17.39 12.76
C VAL A 154 18.11 16.25 13.55
N ARG A 155 17.29 16.57 14.53
CA ARG A 155 16.55 15.63 15.37
C ARG A 155 15.07 15.82 15.15
N ASP A 156 14.57 15.20 14.11
CA ASP A 156 13.18 15.31 13.67
C ASP A 156 12.47 13.95 13.64
N MET A 157 13.07 12.93 14.24
CA MET A 157 12.46 11.60 14.33
C MET A 157 11.55 11.50 15.55
N VAL A 158 10.34 11.08 15.30
CA VAL A 158 9.31 10.86 16.32
C VAL A 158 9.02 9.37 16.43
N ARG A 159 9.01 8.85 17.64
CA ARG A 159 8.51 7.51 17.96
C ARG A 159 7.02 7.61 18.22
N ALA A 160 6.26 6.81 17.51
CA ALA A 160 4.84 6.64 17.72
C ALA A 160 4.53 5.24 18.24
N ARG A 161 3.58 5.16 19.18
CA ARG A 161 3.02 3.92 19.69
C ARG A 161 1.52 3.95 19.47
N LEU A 162 1.04 3.04 18.65
CA LEU A 162 -0.39 2.83 18.40
C LEU A 162 -0.90 1.73 19.32
N VAL A 163 -1.91 2.05 20.10
CA VAL A 163 -2.60 1.09 20.96
C VAL A 163 -4.00 0.89 20.39
N LEU A 164 -4.31 -0.35 20.04
CA LEU A 164 -5.61 -0.77 19.55
C LEU A 164 -6.20 -1.74 20.57
N PRO A 165 -7.24 -1.35 21.32
CA PRO A 165 -7.91 -2.26 22.21
C PRO A 165 -8.66 -3.33 21.38
N ASP A 166 -8.71 -4.53 21.90
CA ASP A 166 -9.51 -5.63 21.39
C ASP A 166 -9.19 -6.13 19.97
N VAL A 167 -7.97 -5.86 19.47
CA VAL A 167 -7.52 -6.45 18.18
C VAL A 167 -7.37 -7.96 18.34
N ALA A 168 -8.09 -8.72 17.53
CA ALA A 168 -7.98 -10.17 17.53
C ALA A 168 -6.59 -10.62 17.07
N GLU A 169 -6.07 -11.68 17.68
CA GLU A 169 -4.83 -12.33 17.26
C GLU A 169 -4.91 -12.67 15.75
N GLY A 170 -3.86 -12.36 15.02
CA GLY A 170 -3.79 -12.58 13.56
C GLY A 170 -4.42 -11.49 12.69
N THR A 171 -4.91 -10.40 13.28
CA THR A 171 -5.35 -9.24 12.49
C THR A 171 -4.14 -8.50 11.92
N HIS A 172 -4.15 -8.25 10.61
CA HIS A 172 -3.15 -7.40 9.97
C HIS A 172 -3.50 -5.93 10.19
N VAL A 173 -2.61 -5.22 10.85
CA VAL A 173 -2.75 -3.77 11.10
C VAL A 173 -1.75 -3.03 10.24
N GLY A 174 -2.24 -2.08 9.47
CA GLY A 174 -1.42 -1.24 8.59
C GLY A 174 -1.47 0.22 8.99
N ILE A 175 -0.49 0.99 8.52
CA ILE A 175 -0.42 2.43 8.71
C ILE A 175 0.09 3.14 7.46
N GLN A 176 -0.47 4.32 7.19
CA GLN A 176 0.07 5.30 6.25
C GLN A 176 0.31 6.61 6.98
N TYR A 177 1.45 7.22 6.73
CA TYR A 177 1.79 8.56 7.19
C TYR A 177 1.53 9.56 6.06
N VAL A 178 0.57 10.46 6.27
CA VAL A 178 0.13 11.45 5.28
C VAL A 178 0.54 12.83 5.74
N VAL A 179 1.26 13.55 4.91
CA VAL A 179 1.66 14.94 5.15
C VAL A 179 0.95 15.84 4.16
N ARG A 180 0.35 16.91 4.65
CA ARG A 180 -0.15 18.03 3.83
C ARG A 180 0.89 19.14 3.89
N HIS A 181 1.37 19.51 2.73
CA HIS A 181 2.34 20.57 2.56
C HIS A 181 1.70 21.76 1.86
N LYS A 182 1.68 22.90 2.53
CA LYS A 182 1.23 24.17 1.97
C LYS A 182 2.42 25.10 1.82
N THR A 183 2.51 25.76 0.67
CA THR A 183 3.56 26.71 0.37
C THR A 183 2.98 28.02 -0.07
N ASP A 184 3.33 29.08 0.62
CA ASP A 184 2.94 30.45 0.33
C ASP A 184 4.16 31.31 -0.03
N SER A 185 3.96 32.26 -0.95
CA SER A 185 4.92 33.33 -1.20
C SER A 185 4.19 34.67 -1.16
N CYS A 186 4.60 35.54 -0.27
CA CYS A 186 3.99 36.87 -0.06
C CYS A 186 2.47 36.83 0.13
N GLY A 187 1.94 35.79 0.79
CA GLY A 187 0.52 35.59 1.01
C GLY A 187 -0.23 35.03 -0.22
N VAL A 188 0.49 34.56 -1.24
CA VAL A 188 -0.08 33.87 -2.38
C VAL A 188 0.19 32.37 -2.25
N MET A 189 -0.88 31.59 -2.16
CA MET A 189 -0.78 30.12 -2.14
C MET A 189 -0.19 29.63 -3.45
N LEU A 190 0.96 28.97 -3.39
CA LEU A 190 1.64 28.40 -4.54
C LEU A 190 1.23 26.94 -4.79
N PHE A 191 1.19 26.15 -3.74
CA PHE A 191 0.66 24.79 -3.81
C PHE A 191 0.15 24.31 -2.46
N ASP A 192 -0.75 23.34 -2.51
CA ASP A 192 -1.33 22.64 -1.38
C ASP A 192 -1.52 21.18 -1.82
N GLU A 193 -0.67 20.29 -1.34
CA GLU A 193 -0.73 18.88 -1.74
C GLU A 193 -0.63 17.94 -0.54
N GLN A 194 -1.18 16.74 -0.71
CA GLN A 194 -1.04 15.65 0.24
C GLN A 194 -0.12 14.60 -0.34
N VAL A 195 0.90 14.23 0.41
CA VAL A 195 1.88 13.21 0.02
C VAL A 195 2.00 12.14 1.09
N LEU A 196 2.21 10.90 0.66
CA LEU A 196 2.53 9.82 1.56
C LEU A 196 4.03 9.86 1.89
N GLN A 197 4.35 9.68 3.17
CA GLN A 197 5.71 9.64 3.66
C GLN A 197 6.03 8.27 4.26
N ALA A 198 7.31 7.94 4.32
CA ALA A 198 7.77 6.69 4.91
C ALA A 198 7.61 6.69 6.43
N VAL A 199 7.25 5.53 6.97
CA VAL A 199 7.45 5.17 8.36
C VAL A 199 8.57 4.13 8.44
N TYR A 200 9.19 3.97 9.61
CA TYR A 200 10.35 3.13 9.83
C TYR A 200 10.12 2.23 11.04
N ASP A 201 10.68 1.04 11.01
CA ASP A 201 10.75 0.21 12.19
C ASP A 201 11.70 0.83 13.22
N VAL A 202 11.40 0.68 14.51
CA VAL A 202 12.23 1.20 15.60
C VAL A 202 13.63 0.59 15.61
N THR A 203 13.82 -0.56 14.96
CA THR A 203 15.11 -1.25 14.85
C THR A 203 15.95 -0.82 13.67
N GLU A 204 15.42 -0.03 12.73
CA GLU A 204 16.15 0.44 11.55
C GLU A 204 17.24 1.47 11.88
N PHE A 205 17.22 2.04 13.08
CA PHE A 205 18.20 3.03 13.51
C PHE A 205 19.15 2.45 14.56
N SER A 206 20.46 2.66 14.36
CA SER A 206 21.46 2.33 15.35
C SER A 206 21.36 3.25 16.57
N SER A 207 22.03 2.87 17.68
CA SER A 207 22.15 3.70 18.87
C SER A 207 22.80 5.09 18.59
N ASP A 208 23.52 5.21 17.47
CA ASP A 208 24.16 6.45 17.02
C ASP A 208 23.22 7.31 16.17
N GLY A 209 21.96 6.88 15.98
CA GLY A 209 20.95 7.60 15.21
C GLY A 209 21.10 7.51 13.70
N ASN A 210 21.95 6.62 13.19
CA ASN A 210 22.10 6.38 11.76
C ASN A 210 21.19 5.24 11.30
N LEU A 211 20.64 5.36 10.09
CA LEU A 211 19.90 4.29 9.46
C LEU A 211 20.79 3.06 9.30
N VAL A 212 20.35 1.91 9.79
CA VAL A 212 21.10 0.66 9.67
C VAL A 212 20.90 0.12 8.27
N ALA A 213 21.88 0.33 7.39
CA ALA A 213 21.81 -0.14 6.02
C ALA A 213 21.89 -1.68 5.96
N GLY A 214 20.96 -2.30 5.26
CA GLY A 214 21.02 -3.70 4.87
C GLY A 214 20.58 -4.71 5.94
N VAL A 215 19.91 -4.27 7.00
CA VAL A 215 19.32 -5.17 8.01
C VAL A 215 17.82 -5.31 7.72
N ASP A 216 17.43 -6.48 7.23
CA ASP A 216 16.05 -6.86 7.01
C ASP A 216 15.43 -7.36 8.32
N PHE A 217 15.21 -6.44 9.26
CA PHE A 217 14.59 -6.74 10.57
C PHE A 217 13.30 -5.98 10.79
N SER A 218 12.73 -5.44 9.74
CA SER A 218 11.50 -4.68 9.82
C SER A 218 10.35 -5.57 10.27
N ASN A 219 9.74 -5.24 11.40
CA ASN A 219 8.43 -5.75 11.77
C ASN A 219 7.32 -5.11 10.91
N LEU A 220 7.70 -4.12 10.10
CA LEU A 220 6.83 -3.41 9.18
C LEU A 220 7.13 -3.89 7.76
N THR A 221 6.11 -4.42 7.09
CA THR A 221 6.19 -4.79 5.67
C THR A 221 5.46 -3.76 4.85
N ARG A 222 6.13 -3.21 3.83
CA ARG A 222 5.50 -2.28 2.89
C ARG A 222 4.59 -3.04 1.92
N LEU A 223 3.34 -2.65 1.82
CA LEU A 223 2.40 -3.19 0.85
C LEU A 223 2.38 -2.36 -0.44
N GLY A 224 2.81 -2.95 -1.56
CA GLY A 224 2.73 -2.35 -2.88
C GLY A 224 3.40 -0.98 -3.00
N ALA A 225 2.92 -0.18 -3.95
CA ALA A 225 3.39 1.18 -4.20
C ALA A 225 2.77 2.23 -3.27
N THR A 226 1.81 1.85 -2.44
CA THR A 226 0.95 2.78 -1.68
C THR A 226 1.55 3.30 -0.38
N LEU A 227 2.81 2.97 -0.06
CA LEU A 227 3.45 3.31 1.23
C LEU A 227 2.59 2.93 2.45
N THR A 228 1.83 1.85 2.34
CA THR A 228 1.13 1.24 3.47
C THR A 228 2.08 0.26 4.13
N TYR A 229 2.35 0.46 5.41
CA TYR A 229 3.23 -0.40 6.20
C TYR A 229 2.38 -1.27 7.11
N VAL A 230 2.66 -2.56 7.16
CA VAL A 230 1.90 -3.55 7.92
C VAL A 230 2.81 -4.28 8.87
N TRP A 231 2.39 -4.43 10.12
CA TRP A 231 3.13 -5.20 11.13
C TRP A 231 2.98 -6.69 10.89
N ASN A 232 4.10 -7.39 10.97
CA ASN A 232 4.13 -8.83 11.03
C ASN A 232 3.87 -9.26 12.49
N ALA A 233 2.76 -9.93 12.72
CA ALA A 233 2.38 -10.67 13.95
C ALA A 233 3.09 -10.18 15.24
N THR A 234 2.86 -8.96 15.66
CA THR A 234 3.39 -8.39 16.91
C THR A 234 2.25 -7.85 17.76
N ASP A 235 2.41 -7.91 19.08
CA ASP A 235 1.46 -7.34 20.04
C ASP A 235 1.68 -5.82 20.23
N GLU A 236 2.80 -5.28 19.74
CA GLU A 236 3.17 -3.88 19.91
C GLU A 236 3.28 -3.19 18.54
N TYR A 237 2.56 -2.10 18.40
CA TYR A 237 2.52 -1.29 17.19
C TYR A 237 3.39 -0.04 17.39
N GLU A 238 4.71 -0.20 17.31
CA GLU A 238 5.65 0.92 17.40
C GLU A 238 6.29 1.20 16.05
N PHE A 239 6.44 2.48 15.72
CA PHE A 239 7.11 2.93 14.50
C PHE A 239 7.77 4.30 14.70
N LEU A 240 8.66 4.64 13.80
CA LEU A 240 9.30 5.95 13.71
C LEU A 240 8.82 6.66 12.44
N PHE A 241 8.69 7.97 12.53
CA PHE A 241 8.46 8.80 11.35
C PHE A 241 9.25 10.09 11.45
N ARG A 242 9.54 10.67 10.29
CA ARG A 242 10.20 11.97 10.24
C ARG A 242 9.15 13.06 10.35
N HIS A 243 9.30 13.90 11.33
CA HIS A 243 8.45 15.07 11.49
C HIS A 243 9.01 16.24 10.67
N LEU A 244 8.18 16.80 9.81
CA LEU A 244 8.51 17.95 8.97
C LEU A 244 8.07 19.22 9.69
N THR A 245 8.98 20.18 9.82
CA THR A 245 8.74 21.44 10.53
C THR A 245 8.39 22.57 9.60
N ASP A 246 7.50 23.41 10.04
CA ASP A 246 7.20 24.67 9.39
C ASP A 246 8.45 25.52 9.21
N SER A 247 8.51 26.23 8.12
CA SER A 247 9.65 27.09 7.81
C SER A 247 9.17 28.41 7.22
N VAL A 248 9.86 29.47 7.60
CA VAL A 248 9.68 30.79 7.01
C VAL A 248 11.04 31.30 6.57
N SER A 249 11.12 31.74 5.33
CA SER A 249 12.32 32.34 4.76
C SER A 249 12.01 33.74 4.24
N GLU A 250 12.88 34.68 4.53
CA GLU A 250 12.76 36.05 4.07
C GLU A 250 14.04 36.46 3.35
N TRP A 251 13.87 37.10 2.19
CA TRP A 251 15.00 37.70 1.47
C TRP A 251 14.55 38.98 0.79
N LYS A 252 15.49 39.76 0.31
CA LYS A 252 15.20 40.94 -0.50
C LYS A 252 15.35 40.62 -1.99
N ASP A 253 14.37 41.03 -2.75
CA ASP A 253 14.40 40.93 -4.22
C ASP A 253 15.35 41.98 -4.84
N GLU A 254 15.42 42.01 -6.15
CA GLU A 254 16.25 42.96 -6.92
C GLU A 254 15.87 44.43 -6.69
N ASN A 255 14.64 44.69 -6.25
CA ASN A 255 14.11 46.01 -5.96
C ASN A 255 14.30 46.42 -4.49
N GLY A 256 14.81 45.50 -3.66
CA GLY A 256 14.98 45.68 -2.21
C GLY A 256 13.69 45.45 -1.41
N GLU A 257 12.65 44.91 -2.03
CA GLU A 257 11.42 44.50 -1.36
C GLU A 257 11.61 43.16 -0.62
N THR A 258 11.00 43.04 0.55
CA THR A 258 11.05 41.78 1.32
C THR A 258 10.10 40.77 0.70
N VAL A 259 10.64 39.65 0.29
CA VAL A 259 9.89 38.48 -0.15
C VAL A 259 9.88 37.46 0.98
N THR A 260 8.69 37.04 1.38
CA THR A 260 8.50 36.02 2.40
C THR A 260 8.00 34.73 1.74
N TRP A 261 8.60 33.64 2.10
CA TRP A 261 8.21 32.29 1.70
C TRP A 261 7.95 31.48 2.96
N SER A 262 6.78 30.85 3.06
CA SER A 262 6.45 29.95 4.16
C SER A 262 6.08 28.55 3.63
N SER A 263 6.43 27.54 4.40
CA SER A 263 5.98 26.17 4.20
C SER A 263 5.40 25.66 5.50
N ASP A 264 4.12 25.32 5.46
CA ASP A 264 3.38 24.81 6.60
C ASP A 264 3.13 23.31 6.37
N TYR A 265 3.38 22.50 7.40
CA TYR A 265 3.22 21.06 7.35
C TYR A 265 2.18 20.62 8.37
N HIS A 266 1.16 19.92 7.90
CA HIS A 266 0.22 19.21 8.74
C HIS A 266 0.34 17.72 8.44
N PHE A 267 0.11 16.88 9.42
CA PHE A 267 0.20 15.45 9.21
C PHE A 267 -0.94 14.70 9.86
N LYS A 268 -1.22 13.52 9.35
CA LYS A 268 -2.16 12.56 9.92
C LYS A 268 -1.70 11.13 9.64
N PHE A 269 -2.28 10.21 10.36
CA PHE A 269 -2.14 8.79 10.09
C PHE A 269 -3.47 8.22 9.61
N ARG A 270 -3.39 7.32 8.63
CA ARG A 270 -4.45 6.37 8.30
C ARG A 270 -4.07 5.04 8.88
N ILE A 271 -4.95 4.47 9.69
CA ILE A 271 -4.74 3.21 10.37
C ILE A 271 -5.69 2.20 9.73
N PHE A 272 -5.19 1.04 9.36
CA PHE A 272 -5.92 0.03 8.63
C PHE A 272 -6.02 -1.26 9.42
N ALA A 273 -7.20 -1.88 9.41
CA ALA A 273 -7.32 -3.31 9.65
C ALA A 273 -7.61 -3.97 8.30
N LEU A 274 -6.84 -5.01 7.98
CA LEU A 274 -6.83 -5.66 6.68
C LEU A 274 -7.38 -7.08 6.79
N SER A 275 -8.20 -7.50 5.84
CA SER A 275 -8.53 -8.91 5.68
C SER A 275 -7.30 -9.70 5.23
N GLU A 276 -7.29 -11.01 5.53
CA GLU A 276 -6.21 -11.92 5.13
C GLU A 276 -6.00 -11.89 3.61
N GLU A 277 -7.09 -11.89 2.84
CA GLU A 277 -7.05 -11.91 1.39
C GLU A 277 -6.41 -10.65 0.82
N TYR A 278 -6.76 -9.48 1.36
CA TYR A 278 -6.16 -8.21 0.98
C TYR A 278 -4.65 -8.20 1.28
N TYR A 279 -4.28 -8.60 2.50
CA TYR A 279 -2.87 -8.68 2.91
C TYR A 279 -2.07 -9.64 2.04
N GLN A 280 -2.57 -10.86 1.80
CA GLN A 280 -1.88 -11.87 1.00
C GLN A 280 -1.68 -11.42 -0.45
N TYR A 281 -2.68 -10.76 -1.03
CA TYR A 281 -2.57 -10.25 -2.41
C TYR A 281 -1.48 -9.19 -2.53
N HIS A 282 -1.51 -8.19 -1.65
CA HIS A 282 -0.59 -7.05 -1.73
C HIS A 282 0.83 -7.37 -1.24
N SER A 283 1.00 -8.17 -0.20
CA SER A 283 2.32 -8.54 0.32
C SER A 283 3.13 -9.36 -0.67
N ARG A 284 2.49 -10.26 -1.40
CA ARG A 284 3.17 -11.10 -2.40
C ARG A 284 3.55 -10.33 -3.66
N THR A 285 2.71 -9.41 -4.09
CA THR A 285 2.98 -8.58 -5.28
C THR A 285 4.18 -7.66 -5.06
N THR A 286 4.47 -7.26 -3.81
CA THR A 286 5.55 -6.33 -3.49
C THR A 286 6.93 -6.99 -3.49
N ASN A 287 7.04 -8.20 -2.93
CA ASN A 287 8.33 -8.87 -2.77
C ASN A 287 8.98 -9.28 -4.10
N GLU A 288 8.20 -9.48 -5.14
CA GLU A 288 8.69 -9.96 -6.42
C GLU A 288 9.27 -8.87 -7.33
N PHE A 289 8.86 -7.63 -7.16
CA PHE A 289 9.28 -6.53 -8.02
C PHE A 289 10.66 -5.96 -7.64
N PHE A 290 11.06 -6.09 -6.37
CA PHE A 290 12.26 -5.44 -5.85
C PHE A 290 13.49 -6.35 -5.73
N GLU A 291 13.33 -7.65 -5.53
CA GLU A 291 14.48 -8.51 -5.21
C GLU A 291 15.36 -8.91 -6.39
N LEU A 292 14.91 -8.96 -7.63
CA LEU A 292 15.71 -9.56 -8.71
C LEU A 292 15.78 -8.84 -10.05
N GLY A 293 15.05 -7.76 -10.31
CA GLY A 293 15.10 -7.07 -11.62
C GLY A 293 14.78 -7.95 -12.83
N MET A 294 14.27 -9.16 -12.60
CA MET A 294 13.81 -10.09 -13.62
C MET A 294 12.39 -10.53 -13.25
N ALA A 295 11.46 -10.37 -14.20
CA ALA A 295 10.12 -10.90 -14.06
C ALA A 295 10.18 -12.43 -13.94
N SER A 296 10.21 -12.92 -12.71
CA SER A 296 9.84 -14.31 -12.45
C SER A 296 8.35 -14.42 -12.71
N PRO A 297 7.82 -15.50 -13.29
CA PRO A 297 6.40 -15.74 -13.33
C PRO A 297 5.94 -15.96 -11.89
N SER A 298 5.57 -14.87 -11.25
CA SER A 298 5.14 -14.85 -9.90
C SER A 298 3.81 -15.55 -9.79
N TYR A 299 3.70 -16.42 -8.80
CA TYR A 299 2.43 -16.98 -8.41
C TYR A 299 1.64 -15.86 -7.73
N THR A 300 0.83 -15.16 -8.52
CA THR A 300 -0.05 -14.11 -7.99
C THR A 300 -1.08 -14.78 -7.09
N TYR A 301 -1.14 -14.38 -5.83
CA TYR A 301 -2.19 -14.83 -4.95
C TYR A 301 -3.55 -14.45 -5.51
N THR A 302 -4.49 -15.38 -5.45
CA THR A 302 -5.90 -15.12 -5.75
C THR A 302 -6.79 -15.89 -4.77
N ASN A 303 -7.86 -15.27 -4.31
CA ASN A 303 -8.95 -15.92 -3.60
C ASN A 303 -10.23 -16.05 -4.45
N VAL A 304 -10.09 -15.80 -5.76
CA VAL A 304 -11.19 -15.92 -6.74
C VAL A 304 -11.18 -17.32 -7.33
N HIS A 305 -12.04 -18.20 -6.85
CA HIS A 305 -12.19 -19.55 -7.37
C HIS A 305 -12.87 -19.51 -8.74
N GLY A 306 -12.30 -20.21 -9.72
CA GLY A 306 -12.78 -20.23 -11.11
C GLY A 306 -12.29 -19.07 -11.97
N GLY A 307 -11.56 -18.11 -11.39
CA GLY A 307 -11.03 -16.95 -12.07
C GLY A 307 -9.71 -16.46 -11.48
N THR A 308 -9.46 -15.16 -11.56
CA THR A 308 -8.26 -14.50 -11.01
C THR A 308 -8.59 -13.16 -10.37
N GLY A 309 -7.68 -12.65 -9.58
CA GLY A 309 -7.79 -11.34 -8.91
C GLY A 309 -7.94 -11.44 -7.39
N MET A 310 -8.61 -10.47 -6.79
CA MET A 310 -8.72 -10.34 -5.36
C MET A 310 -10.09 -9.81 -4.95
N PHE A 311 -10.66 -10.42 -3.91
CA PHE A 311 -11.78 -9.91 -3.15
C PHE A 311 -11.32 -9.77 -1.69
N GLY A 312 -11.03 -8.55 -1.27
CA GLY A 312 -10.52 -8.25 0.05
C GLY A 312 -11.29 -7.10 0.71
N ALA A 313 -11.07 -6.93 2.01
CA ALA A 313 -11.72 -5.89 2.79
C ALA A 313 -10.73 -5.15 3.68
N ILE A 314 -11.00 -3.87 3.87
CA ILE A 314 -10.23 -2.99 4.76
C ILE A 314 -11.16 -2.13 5.61
N SER A 315 -10.80 -1.94 6.86
CA SER A 315 -11.35 -0.92 7.73
C SER A 315 -10.32 0.18 7.92
N VAL A 316 -10.75 1.43 7.84
CA VAL A 316 -9.85 2.60 7.88
C VAL A 316 -10.30 3.53 9.00
N ALA A 317 -9.36 3.91 9.86
CA ALA A 317 -9.52 5.03 10.77
C ALA A 317 -8.48 6.10 10.44
N GLU A 318 -8.84 7.36 10.60
CA GLU A 318 -7.92 8.47 10.38
C GLU A 318 -7.76 9.28 11.67
N THR A 319 -6.52 9.68 12.00
CA THR A 319 -6.33 10.69 13.03
C THR A 319 -6.77 12.06 12.50
N PRO A 320 -7.14 13.01 13.36
CA PRO A 320 -7.25 14.39 12.94
C PRO A 320 -5.91 14.88 12.36
N TRP A 321 -5.97 15.94 11.56
CA TRP A 321 -4.75 16.65 11.16
C TRP A 321 -4.07 17.24 12.39
N MET A 322 -2.76 17.06 12.46
CA MET A 322 -1.90 17.48 13.56
C MET A 322 -0.88 18.49 13.02
N ASP A 323 -0.57 19.46 13.87
CA ASP A 323 0.32 20.56 13.55
C ASP A 323 1.71 20.35 14.17
N ASP A 324 2.66 21.17 13.77
CA ASP A 324 4.03 21.20 14.27
C ASP A 324 4.11 21.48 15.79
N ASP A 325 3.19 22.25 16.34
CA ASP A 325 3.14 22.64 17.74
C ASP A 325 3.03 21.47 18.74
N LEU A 326 2.68 20.27 18.25
CA LEU A 326 2.49 19.08 19.09
C LEU A 326 3.76 18.70 19.88
N PHE A 327 4.95 19.02 19.36
CA PHE A 327 6.23 18.66 19.97
C PHE A 327 6.96 19.82 20.65
N GLY A 328 6.36 21.02 20.70
CA GLY A 328 6.91 22.20 21.38
C GLY A 328 8.11 22.84 20.67
N SER A 329 8.47 24.05 21.12
CA SER A 329 9.56 24.86 20.57
C SER A 329 10.98 24.45 20.99
N ASP A 330 11.15 23.36 21.71
CA ASP A 330 12.46 22.93 22.29
C ASP A 330 13.47 22.38 21.26
N ARG A 331 13.20 22.57 19.96
CA ARG A 331 14.07 22.07 18.88
C ARG A 331 15.36 22.86 18.68
N THR A 332 15.48 24.02 19.26
CA THR A 332 16.67 24.88 19.15
C THR A 332 17.73 24.68 20.24
N ALA A 333 17.60 23.63 21.05
CA ALA A 333 18.60 23.32 22.08
C ALA A 333 19.85 22.67 21.48
N GLY A 334 20.66 23.44 20.82
CA GLY A 334 21.94 23.04 20.24
C GLY A 334 22.94 24.16 20.07
N LYS A 335 22.67 25.35 20.59
CA LYS A 335 23.72 26.33 20.76
C LYS A 335 24.40 26.10 22.10
N GLU A 336 25.36 25.19 22.15
CA GLU A 336 26.40 25.29 23.16
C GLU A 336 27.18 26.57 22.86
N GLU A 337 27.06 27.54 23.77
CA GLU A 337 27.97 28.70 23.85
C GLU A 337 29.40 28.17 23.92
N LYS A 338 30.20 28.54 22.93
CA LYS A 338 31.66 28.46 23.00
C LYS A 338 32.22 29.80 23.47
#